data_9126b792e9d1e952d15f24042ffcc6d0
#
_entry.id   9126b792e9d1e952d15f24042ffcc6d0
#
_cell.length_a   1.000
_cell.length_b   1.000
_cell.length_c   1.000
_cell.angle_alpha   90.00
_cell.angle_beta   90.00
_cell.angle_gamma   90.00
#
_symmetry.space_group_name_H-M   'P 1'
#
loop_
_entity.id
_entity.type
_entity.pdbx_description
1 polymer ?
#
loop_
_entity_poly.entity_id
_entity_poly.type
_entity_poly.pdbx_seq_one_letter_code
_entity_poly.pdbx_strand_id
1 'polypeptide(L)'
;MNPDAPKPDPKALELTHAKSAAGPKPAGNAEPETAVHPETKAEVTPFRAQPASQPAVAMPTTAKPAVPNPAATKPAFGNKLIFTVAFLGILAGLVAAYIFGMVRKAQPPVFKPVSNPYESAIYANGMIESDQPSGANLNIFPEVSGPITQVLVQEGQQIKAGTPLFAIDDSVQRATTAQLKLESEAAVTLLNELQAEPRPETLTIAAAQVALAEASLKLGRDAYDKDRAAYDLDPRSIIKNLLDTAADTVIQATAALDVARRQYDLTKAGAWSYDIANQEKQAAALQQAYEAANALLEKYSVKAPVEGVVLAVNAAVGGYVSSQGNYDTYTELFDPLVVMSGPQDYMDVRCYVDEILVTRLPSKWHIQAEMQITGTDIKIPLEFVRVQPYVSPKIELSNQKQEQVDLRVLPVIFRFQKQDAPVYPGQMVDVFIGQKGATP
;
A
#
# COMPACT_ATOMS: atom_id res chain seq x y z
N MET A 1 -20.86 14.97 53.84
CA MET A 1 -21.24 13.54 53.71
C MET A 1 -22.63 13.38 54.26
N ASN A 2 -23.60 13.23 53.37
CA ASN A 2 -24.99 12.99 53.75
C ASN A 2 -25.41 11.69 53.01
N PRO A 3 -25.71 10.60 53.70
CA PRO A 3 -25.90 9.29 53.10
C PRO A 3 -27.40 8.95 52.94
N ASP A 4 -28.17 9.79 52.21
CA ASP A 4 -29.55 9.40 51.87
C ASP A 4 -29.96 10.18 50.60
N ALA A 5 -29.60 9.65 49.42
CA ALA A 5 -30.22 9.98 48.16
C ALA A 5 -30.78 8.69 47.51
N PRO A 6 -32.06 8.63 47.17
CA PRO A 6 -32.67 7.43 46.60
C PRO A 6 -32.19 7.18 45.19
N LYS A 7 -31.87 5.91 44.88
CA LYS A 7 -31.52 5.41 43.54
C LYS A 7 -32.73 5.54 42.60
N PRO A 8 -32.56 5.95 41.37
CA PRO A 8 -33.64 5.99 40.38
C PRO A 8 -34.02 4.57 39.92
N ASP A 9 -35.32 4.36 39.82
CA ASP A 9 -36.02 3.14 39.39
C ASP A 9 -35.76 2.83 37.89
N PRO A 10 -35.37 1.62 37.49
CA PRO A 10 -35.02 1.30 36.08
C PRO A 10 -36.23 1.14 35.13
N LYS A 11 -37.47 1.42 35.55
CA LYS A 11 -38.68 1.25 34.70
C LYS A 11 -39.19 2.52 34.00
N ALA A 12 -38.51 3.66 34.10
CA ALA A 12 -38.94 4.91 33.49
C ALA A 12 -38.31 5.21 32.10
N LEU A 13 -37.59 4.29 31.49
CA LEU A 13 -36.85 4.49 30.22
C LEU A 13 -37.50 3.83 28.99
N GLU A 14 -38.73 3.31 29.10
CA GLU A 14 -39.35 2.59 27.97
C GLU A 14 -40.56 3.27 27.30
N LEU A 15 -40.84 4.55 27.57
CA LEU A 15 -42.08 5.19 27.07
C LEU A 15 -41.87 6.54 26.32
N THR A 16 -40.70 6.79 25.73
CA THR A 16 -40.50 8.01 24.91
C THR A 16 -39.96 7.77 23.48
N HIS A 17 -40.11 6.57 22.91
CA HIS A 17 -39.80 6.30 21.51
C HIS A 17 -41.04 5.89 20.69
N ALA A 18 -42.06 6.72 20.66
CA ALA A 18 -43.14 6.56 19.70
C ALA A 18 -43.85 7.92 19.50
N LYS A 19 -43.31 8.78 18.63
CA LYS A 19 -44.01 9.78 17.81
C LYS A 19 -43.04 10.81 17.23
N SER A 20 -42.41 10.50 16.12
CA SER A 20 -42.10 11.45 15.06
C SER A 20 -41.55 10.68 13.86
N ALA A 21 -42.46 10.23 13.00
CA ALA A 21 -42.12 9.73 11.67
C ALA A 21 -43.24 10.16 10.73
N ALA A 22 -43.11 11.36 10.17
CA ALA A 22 -43.77 11.77 8.95
C ALA A 22 -42.87 12.77 8.24
N GLY A 23 -41.84 12.29 7.58
CA GLY A 23 -41.08 13.01 6.55
C GLY A 23 -41.70 12.72 5.17
N PRO A 24 -41.62 13.64 4.19
CA PRO A 24 -42.29 13.52 2.90
C PRO A 24 -41.63 12.41 2.05
N LYS A 25 -42.46 11.58 1.40
CA LYS A 25 -42.08 10.61 0.38
C LYS A 25 -41.34 11.29 -0.76
N PRO A 26 -40.18 10.78 -1.22
CA PRO A 26 -39.62 11.20 -2.49
C PRO A 26 -40.46 10.64 -3.64
N ALA A 27 -40.69 11.51 -4.64
CA ALA A 27 -41.34 11.20 -5.90
C ALA A 27 -40.66 10.06 -6.65
N GLY A 28 -41.48 9.22 -7.31
CA GLY A 28 -41.06 8.01 -7.99
C GLY A 28 -39.98 8.23 -9.04
N ASN A 29 -38.95 7.39 -8.98
CA ASN A 29 -38.05 7.12 -10.08
C ASN A 29 -38.83 6.40 -11.17
N ALA A 30 -38.98 7.04 -12.32
CA ALA A 30 -39.37 6.39 -13.55
C ALA A 30 -38.25 5.41 -13.95
N GLU A 31 -38.57 4.13 -14.02
CA GLU A 31 -37.74 3.13 -14.67
C GLU A 31 -37.53 3.50 -16.14
N PRO A 32 -36.31 3.43 -16.68
CA PRO A 32 -36.15 3.50 -18.12
C PRO A 32 -36.65 2.21 -18.74
N GLU A 33 -37.63 2.37 -19.62
CA GLU A 33 -38.22 1.40 -20.52
C GLU A 33 -37.12 0.64 -21.27
N THR A 34 -36.98 -0.66 -21.00
CA THR A 34 -36.07 -1.58 -21.66
C THR A 34 -36.56 -1.73 -23.10
N ALA A 35 -35.88 -1.10 -24.06
CA ALA A 35 -36.01 -1.37 -25.47
C ALA A 35 -35.67 -2.84 -25.75
N VAL A 36 -36.66 -3.62 -26.09
CA VAL A 36 -36.56 -4.99 -26.58
C VAL A 36 -35.85 -4.95 -27.91
N HIS A 37 -34.59 -5.30 -27.99
CA HIS A 37 -33.92 -5.71 -29.23
C HIS A 37 -34.26 -7.18 -29.52
N PRO A 38 -34.63 -7.55 -30.75
CA PRO A 38 -34.92 -8.94 -31.09
C PRO A 38 -33.65 -9.78 -31.01
N GLU A 39 -33.72 -10.84 -30.21
CA GLU A 39 -32.72 -11.90 -30.17
C GLU A 39 -32.53 -12.52 -31.55
N THR A 40 -31.42 -12.21 -32.18
CA THR A 40 -30.92 -13.04 -33.29
C THR A 40 -30.24 -14.23 -32.63
N LYS A 41 -30.93 -15.36 -32.59
CA LYS A 41 -30.35 -16.67 -32.26
C LYS A 41 -29.23 -16.97 -33.25
N ALA A 42 -27.99 -16.67 -32.87
CA ALA A 42 -26.82 -17.27 -33.47
C ALA A 42 -26.70 -18.69 -32.92
N GLU A 43 -27.07 -19.62 -33.79
CA GLU A 43 -26.91 -21.07 -33.62
C GLU A 43 -25.41 -21.35 -33.56
N VAL A 44 -24.90 -21.59 -32.34
CA VAL A 44 -23.51 -22.03 -32.11
C VAL A 44 -23.44 -23.49 -32.51
N THR A 45 -23.09 -23.76 -33.77
CA THR A 45 -22.65 -25.07 -34.22
C THR A 45 -21.30 -25.37 -33.56
N PRO A 46 -21.13 -26.54 -32.90
CA PRO A 46 -19.84 -26.92 -32.33
C PRO A 46 -18.85 -27.17 -33.47
N PHE A 47 -17.74 -26.46 -33.42
CA PHE A 47 -16.61 -26.63 -34.33
C PHE A 47 -16.02 -28.02 -34.13
N ARG A 48 -16.48 -28.96 -34.98
CA ARG A 48 -15.93 -30.31 -35.07
C ARG A 48 -14.58 -30.19 -35.77
N ALA A 49 -13.48 -30.35 -35.04
CA ALA A 49 -12.16 -30.44 -35.64
C ALA A 49 -12.14 -31.56 -36.70
N GLN A 50 -12.01 -31.17 -37.94
CA GLN A 50 -11.68 -32.10 -39.03
C GLN A 50 -10.20 -32.49 -38.89
N PRO A 51 -9.86 -33.78 -38.86
CA PRO A 51 -8.48 -34.20 -39.03
C PRO A 51 -8.01 -33.82 -40.43
N ALA A 52 -6.84 -33.19 -40.46
CA ALA A 52 -6.15 -32.83 -41.70
C ALA A 52 -6.05 -34.06 -42.61
N SER A 53 -6.75 -34.07 -43.71
CA SER A 53 -6.60 -35.03 -44.78
C SER A 53 -5.25 -34.83 -45.47
N GLN A 54 -4.36 -35.77 -45.29
CA GLN A 54 -3.18 -35.94 -46.14
C GLN A 54 -3.65 -36.14 -47.58
N PRO A 55 -3.00 -35.55 -48.60
CA PRO A 55 -3.32 -35.81 -49.96
C PRO A 55 -2.92 -37.24 -50.31
N ALA A 56 -3.90 -38.09 -50.62
CA ALA A 56 -3.67 -39.42 -51.15
C ALA A 56 -3.01 -39.27 -52.53
N VAL A 57 -1.78 -39.68 -52.61
CA VAL A 57 -1.07 -39.88 -53.88
C VAL A 57 -1.76 -41.07 -54.59
N ALA A 58 -2.47 -40.77 -55.65
CA ALA A 58 -3.08 -41.77 -56.53
C ALA A 58 -1.95 -42.61 -57.16
N MET A 59 -1.88 -43.87 -56.82
CA MET A 59 -1.13 -44.86 -57.63
C MET A 59 -1.88 -45.14 -58.90
N PRO A 60 -1.23 -45.07 -60.04
CA PRO A 60 -1.85 -45.56 -61.27
C PRO A 60 -1.90 -47.07 -61.28
N THR A 61 -3.11 -47.60 -61.44
CA THR A 61 -3.36 -49.02 -61.68
C THR A 61 -2.90 -49.30 -63.09
N THR A 62 -1.71 -49.95 -63.24
CA THR A 62 -1.30 -50.51 -64.49
C THR A 62 -1.68 -51.99 -64.57
N ALA A 63 -2.44 -52.25 -65.62
CA ALA A 63 -2.90 -53.58 -66.06
C ALA A 63 -1.68 -54.54 -66.21
N LYS A 64 -1.89 -55.76 -65.78
CA LYS A 64 -1.04 -56.91 -65.97
C LYS A 64 -0.94 -57.29 -67.45
N PRO A 65 0.21 -57.28 -68.12
CA PRO A 65 0.39 -58.01 -69.34
C PRO A 65 0.92 -59.40 -69.04
N ALA A 66 0.48 -60.33 -69.81
CA ALA A 66 0.74 -61.74 -69.79
C ALA A 66 2.24 -62.05 -69.98
N VAL A 67 2.68 -63.07 -69.26
CA VAL A 67 3.99 -63.69 -69.34
C VAL A 67 4.25 -64.36 -70.70
N PRO A 68 5.40 -64.14 -71.27
CA PRO A 68 6.08 -65.27 -71.97
C PRO A 68 7.36 -65.64 -71.16
N ASN A 69 7.39 -66.96 -70.94
CA ASN A 69 8.48 -67.63 -70.34
C ASN A 69 9.69 -67.69 -71.33
N PRO A 70 10.84 -67.14 -70.99
CA PRO A 70 12.05 -67.52 -71.74
C PRO A 70 12.92 -68.37 -70.88
N ALA A 71 13.42 -69.36 -71.56
CA ALA A 71 14.33 -70.34 -71.15
C ALA A 71 15.54 -69.90 -70.36
N ALA A 72 15.91 -70.73 -69.41
CA ALA A 72 17.08 -70.60 -68.56
C ALA A 72 18.37 -70.42 -69.39
N THR A 73 19.02 -69.28 -69.18
CA THR A 73 20.46 -69.15 -69.39
C THR A 73 21.07 -68.83 -68.03
N LYS A 74 21.79 -69.77 -67.50
CA LYS A 74 22.64 -69.58 -66.31
C LYS A 74 23.76 -68.61 -66.66
N PRO A 75 23.96 -67.49 -65.97
CA PRO A 75 25.23 -66.83 -65.95
C PRO A 75 26.03 -67.46 -64.84
N ALA A 76 26.99 -68.23 -65.23
CA ALA A 76 28.10 -68.65 -64.36
C ALA A 76 29.00 -67.44 -64.13
N PHE A 77 28.61 -66.54 -63.23
CA PHE A 77 29.54 -65.57 -62.62
C PHE A 77 29.29 -65.53 -61.15
N GLY A 78 30.31 -65.97 -60.45
CA GLY A 78 30.27 -66.45 -59.09
C GLY A 78 29.62 -65.64 -58.07
N ASN A 79 28.60 -66.15 -57.41
CA ASN A 79 28.03 -65.69 -56.13
C ASN A 79 29.08 -65.36 -55.06
N LYS A 80 30.29 -65.80 -55.28
CA LYS A 80 31.44 -65.55 -54.41
C LYS A 80 31.79 -64.05 -54.32
N LEU A 81 31.64 -63.27 -55.40
CA LEU A 81 31.91 -61.82 -55.41
C LEU A 81 30.85 -61.07 -54.65
N ILE A 82 29.57 -61.43 -54.79
CA ILE A 82 28.48 -60.83 -54.06
C ILE A 82 28.57 -61.11 -52.57
N PHE A 83 28.91 -62.33 -52.18
CA PHE A 83 29.12 -62.74 -50.81
C PHE A 83 30.35 -62.05 -50.18
N THR A 84 31.42 -61.84 -50.95
CA THR A 84 32.63 -61.14 -50.46
C THR A 84 32.35 -59.65 -50.23
N VAL A 85 31.59 -58.98 -51.12
CA VAL A 85 31.20 -57.55 -50.96
C VAL A 85 30.25 -57.44 -49.81
N ALA A 86 29.27 -58.30 -49.64
CA ALA A 86 28.34 -58.32 -48.52
C ALA A 86 29.07 -58.57 -47.18
N PHE A 87 30.02 -59.48 -47.14
CA PHE A 87 30.85 -59.79 -45.97
C PHE A 87 31.72 -58.55 -45.58
N LEU A 88 32.36 -57.92 -46.60
CA LEU A 88 33.15 -56.69 -46.39
C LEU A 88 32.32 -55.56 -45.91
N GLY A 89 31.06 -55.42 -46.42
CA GLY A 89 30.09 -54.44 -45.97
C GLY A 89 29.67 -54.64 -44.51
N ILE A 90 29.39 -55.86 -44.12
CA ILE A 90 29.06 -56.21 -42.74
C ILE A 90 30.29 -55.98 -41.81
N LEU A 91 31.48 -56.34 -42.24
CA LEU A 91 32.73 -56.14 -41.48
C LEU A 91 33.01 -54.64 -41.31
N ALA A 92 32.86 -53.87 -42.38
CA ALA A 92 32.96 -52.37 -42.32
C ALA A 92 31.88 -51.72 -41.42
N GLY A 93 30.66 -52.26 -41.47
CA GLY A 93 29.57 -51.84 -40.57
C GLY A 93 29.87 -52.17 -39.09
N LEU A 94 30.38 -53.32 -38.80
CA LEU A 94 30.83 -53.72 -37.45
C LEU A 94 32.01 -52.90 -36.95
N VAL A 95 32.98 -52.60 -37.82
CA VAL A 95 34.11 -51.71 -37.49
C VAL A 95 33.62 -50.28 -37.26
N ALA A 96 32.73 -49.78 -38.10
CA ALA A 96 32.12 -48.49 -37.92
C ALA A 96 31.30 -48.43 -36.61
N ALA A 97 30.47 -49.43 -36.32
CA ALA A 97 29.71 -49.55 -35.09
C ALA A 97 30.63 -49.61 -33.84
N TYR A 98 31.75 -50.33 -33.95
CA TYR A 98 32.75 -50.39 -32.90
C TYR A 98 33.45 -49.05 -32.68
N ILE A 99 33.86 -48.38 -33.76
CA ILE A 99 34.53 -47.07 -33.68
C ILE A 99 33.54 -46.00 -33.18
N PHE A 100 32.31 -45.95 -33.71
CA PHE A 100 31.31 -44.98 -33.30
C PHE A 100 30.68 -45.32 -31.95
N GLY A 101 30.56 -46.60 -31.55
CA GLY A 101 30.01 -47.03 -30.27
C GLY A 101 31.00 -46.92 -29.11
N MET A 102 32.30 -47.32 -29.33
CA MET A 102 33.29 -47.27 -28.25
C MET A 102 34.15 -45.99 -28.21
N VAL A 103 34.25 -45.22 -29.29
CA VAL A 103 35.08 -44.02 -29.33
C VAL A 103 34.32 -42.76 -29.02
N ARG A 104 33.01 -42.80 -28.94
CA ARG A 104 32.29 -41.69 -28.30
C ARG A 104 32.61 -41.72 -26.81
N LYS A 105 33.68 -41.05 -26.42
CA LYS A 105 33.86 -40.64 -25.04
C LYS A 105 32.56 -39.91 -24.64
N ALA A 106 31.87 -40.43 -23.61
CA ALA A 106 30.77 -39.72 -22.99
C ALA A 106 31.24 -38.28 -22.80
N GLN A 107 30.54 -37.34 -23.44
CA GLN A 107 30.85 -35.92 -23.20
C GLN A 107 30.79 -35.74 -21.70
N PRO A 108 31.82 -35.11 -21.08
CA PRO A 108 31.76 -34.82 -19.65
C PRO A 108 30.44 -34.07 -19.38
N PRO A 109 29.73 -34.43 -18.30
CA PRO A 109 28.49 -33.77 -17.99
C PRO A 109 28.70 -32.23 -17.99
N VAL A 110 27.79 -31.53 -18.60
CA VAL A 110 27.84 -30.04 -18.71
C VAL A 110 27.92 -29.39 -17.31
N PHE A 111 27.51 -30.12 -16.29
CA PHE A 111 27.66 -29.76 -14.88
C PHE A 111 28.52 -30.80 -14.16
N LYS A 112 29.53 -30.35 -13.44
CA LYS A 112 30.17 -31.19 -12.44
C LYS A 112 29.18 -31.35 -11.29
N PRO A 113 28.82 -32.57 -10.88
CA PRO A 113 27.99 -32.76 -9.70
C PRO A 113 28.71 -32.14 -8.51
N VAL A 114 27.94 -31.39 -7.73
CA VAL A 114 28.45 -30.71 -6.53
C VAL A 114 29.01 -31.73 -5.56
N SER A 115 30.27 -31.61 -5.17
CA SER A 115 30.92 -32.54 -4.23
C SER A 115 30.58 -32.11 -2.81
N ASN A 116 30.07 -33.07 -2.01
CA ASN A 116 29.82 -32.87 -0.59
C ASN A 116 31.15 -32.61 0.15
N PRO A 117 31.28 -31.41 0.84
CA PRO A 117 32.48 -31.07 1.59
C PRO A 117 32.61 -31.79 2.96
N TYR A 118 31.57 -32.50 3.42
CA TYR A 118 31.52 -33.15 4.72
C TYR A 118 31.16 -34.65 4.58
N GLU A 119 31.68 -35.54 5.42
CA GLU A 119 31.39 -36.96 5.38
C GLU A 119 29.89 -37.32 5.51
N SER A 120 29.13 -36.52 6.29
CA SER A 120 27.71 -36.79 6.59
C SER A 120 26.85 -35.53 6.51
N ALA A 121 27.09 -34.69 5.48
CA ALA A 121 26.31 -33.49 5.32
C ALA A 121 24.85 -33.76 4.92
N ILE A 122 23.98 -32.86 5.35
CA ILE A 122 22.64 -32.74 4.83
C ILE A 122 22.72 -31.82 3.63
N TYR A 123 22.29 -32.29 2.48
CA TYR A 123 22.09 -31.47 1.30
C TYR A 123 20.73 -30.78 1.40
N ALA A 124 20.70 -29.50 1.13
CA ALA A 124 19.48 -28.70 1.06
C ALA A 124 19.57 -27.65 -0.06
N ASN A 125 18.49 -27.45 -0.78
CA ASN A 125 18.39 -26.31 -1.69
C ASN A 125 18.24 -25.04 -0.85
N GLY A 126 19.04 -24.04 -1.15
CA GLY A 126 18.98 -22.72 -0.54
C GLY A 126 18.49 -21.67 -1.53
N MET A 127 17.84 -20.64 -1.02
CA MET A 127 17.50 -19.42 -1.75
C MET A 127 18.20 -18.25 -1.08
N ILE A 128 18.89 -17.44 -1.88
CA ILE A 128 19.54 -16.23 -1.38
C ILE A 128 18.47 -15.17 -1.14
N GLU A 129 18.50 -14.61 0.05
CA GLU A 129 17.55 -13.56 0.50
C GLU A 129 18.31 -12.34 1.01
N SER A 130 17.60 -11.23 1.11
CA SER A 130 18.13 -10.02 1.76
C SER A 130 18.31 -10.25 3.27
N ASP A 131 19.37 -9.69 3.87
CA ASP A 131 19.59 -9.70 5.32
C ASP A 131 18.52 -8.86 6.02
N GLN A 132 17.36 -9.48 6.27
CA GLN A 132 16.24 -8.87 6.96
C GLN A 132 15.61 -9.88 7.93
N PRO A 133 14.96 -9.41 9.01
CA PRO A 133 14.33 -10.30 9.99
C PRO A 133 13.32 -11.27 9.39
N SER A 134 12.62 -10.88 8.32
CA SER A 134 11.68 -11.73 7.58
C SER A 134 12.34 -12.56 6.48
N GLY A 135 13.53 -12.19 6.02
CA GLY A 135 14.22 -12.77 4.87
C GLY A 135 13.59 -12.43 3.52
N ALA A 136 12.40 -11.83 3.52
CA ALA A 136 11.68 -11.48 2.30
C ALA A 136 12.14 -10.13 1.76
N ASN A 137 12.12 -9.97 0.43
CA ASN A 137 12.29 -8.66 -0.19
C ASN A 137 11.13 -7.73 0.20
N LEU A 138 11.40 -6.43 0.21
CA LEU A 138 10.39 -5.40 0.47
C LEU A 138 9.61 -5.14 -0.81
N ASN A 139 8.35 -5.52 -0.79
CA ASN A 139 7.41 -5.27 -1.88
C ASN A 139 6.70 -3.95 -1.62
N ILE A 140 6.97 -2.94 -2.44
CA ILE A 140 6.41 -1.60 -2.30
C ILE A 140 5.17 -1.49 -3.17
N PHE A 141 4.04 -1.29 -2.51
CA PHE A 141 2.75 -1.02 -3.12
C PHE A 141 2.36 0.44 -2.89
N PRO A 142 1.65 1.09 -3.83
CA PRO A 142 1.13 2.43 -3.60
C PRO A 142 -0.06 2.36 -2.64
N GLU A 143 -0.23 3.38 -1.81
CA GLU A 143 -1.40 3.50 -0.94
C GLU A 143 -2.58 4.20 -1.64
N VAL A 144 -2.31 4.87 -2.76
CA VAL A 144 -3.29 5.59 -3.58
C VAL A 144 -3.25 5.11 -5.03
N SER A 145 -4.37 5.23 -5.72
CA SER A 145 -4.49 4.84 -7.13
C SER A 145 -4.41 6.06 -8.04
N GLY A 146 -3.85 5.88 -9.23
CA GLY A 146 -3.73 6.95 -10.22
C GLY A 146 -2.71 6.66 -11.31
N PRO A 147 -2.57 7.56 -12.31
CA PRO A 147 -1.51 7.45 -13.31
C PRO A 147 -0.15 7.83 -12.73
N ILE A 148 0.90 7.08 -13.09
CA ILE A 148 2.29 7.39 -12.71
C ILE A 148 2.78 8.56 -13.56
N THR A 149 3.23 9.62 -12.90
CA THR A 149 3.81 10.81 -13.56
C THR A 149 5.31 10.69 -13.73
N GLN A 150 6.00 10.09 -12.75
CA GLN A 150 7.47 9.97 -12.75
C GLN A 150 7.89 8.67 -12.07
N VAL A 151 8.95 8.06 -12.60
CA VAL A 151 9.71 6.98 -11.95
C VAL A 151 11.12 7.55 -11.68
N LEU A 152 11.53 7.56 -10.42
CA LEU A 152 12.70 8.31 -9.95
C LEU A 152 13.89 7.41 -9.60
N VAL A 153 13.73 6.09 -9.71
CA VAL A 153 14.75 5.09 -9.38
C VAL A 153 14.95 4.10 -10.50
N GLN A 154 16.11 3.45 -10.50
CA GLN A 154 16.49 2.42 -11.46
C GLN A 154 16.86 1.13 -10.73
N GLU A 155 16.71 0.02 -11.43
CA GLU A 155 17.14 -1.29 -10.94
C GLU A 155 18.64 -1.32 -10.66
N GLY A 156 19.03 -1.92 -9.56
CA GLY A 156 20.42 -1.94 -9.07
C GLY A 156 20.84 -0.69 -8.30
N GLN A 157 20.00 0.36 -8.23
CA GLN A 157 20.34 1.59 -7.53
C GLN A 157 20.28 1.41 -6.01
N GLN A 158 21.32 1.85 -5.30
CA GLN A 158 21.33 1.94 -3.85
C GLN A 158 20.66 3.24 -3.42
N ILE A 159 19.69 3.16 -2.53
CA ILE A 159 18.86 4.27 -2.06
C ILE A 159 18.78 4.30 -0.54
N LYS A 160 18.55 5.49 0.02
CA LYS A 160 18.35 5.70 1.45
C LYS A 160 16.87 5.71 1.81
N ALA A 161 16.57 5.46 3.08
CA ALA A 161 15.22 5.65 3.61
C ALA A 161 14.69 7.06 3.29
N GLY A 162 13.41 7.17 2.90
CA GLY A 162 12.78 8.43 2.52
C GLY A 162 13.05 8.91 1.08
N THR A 163 13.91 8.22 0.30
CA THR A 163 14.13 8.55 -1.11
C THR A 163 12.86 8.32 -1.91
N PRO A 164 12.37 9.28 -2.72
CA PRO A 164 11.19 9.08 -3.54
C PRO A 164 11.49 8.06 -4.65
N LEU A 165 10.58 7.09 -4.81
CA LEU A 165 10.68 6.00 -5.77
C LEU A 165 9.93 6.32 -7.06
N PHE A 166 8.69 6.76 -6.92
CA PHE A 166 7.84 7.19 -8.02
C PHE A 166 6.77 8.15 -7.53
N ALA A 167 6.21 8.92 -8.45
CA ALA A 167 5.12 9.86 -8.19
C ALA A 167 3.89 9.49 -8.99
N ILE A 168 2.73 9.57 -8.33
CA ILE A 168 1.39 9.41 -8.90
C ILE A 168 0.81 10.81 -9.11
N ASP A 169 -0.09 11.00 -10.06
CA ASP A 169 -0.74 12.29 -10.31
C ASP A 169 -1.51 12.75 -9.07
N ASP A 170 -1.01 13.81 -8.47
CA ASP A 170 -1.55 14.43 -7.25
C ASP A 170 -2.35 15.70 -7.52
N SER A 171 -2.59 16.05 -8.78
CA SER A 171 -3.15 17.35 -9.18
C SER A 171 -4.47 17.68 -8.48
N VAL A 172 -5.38 16.71 -8.41
CA VAL A 172 -6.70 16.88 -7.74
C VAL A 172 -6.53 16.97 -6.23
N GLN A 173 -5.71 16.07 -5.65
CA GLN A 173 -5.51 16.07 -4.20
C GLN A 173 -4.79 17.33 -3.73
N ARG A 174 -3.83 17.82 -4.50
CA ARG A 174 -3.13 19.09 -4.23
C ARG A 174 -4.09 20.28 -4.22
N ALA A 175 -5.02 20.34 -5.19
CA ALA A 175 -6.04 21.39 -5.23
C ALA A 175 -6.98 21.30 -4.02
N THR A 176 -7.43 20.09 -3.64
CA THR A 176 -8.26 19.86 -2.46
C THR A 176 -7.53 20.26 -1.17
N THR A 177 -6.28 19.89 -1.02
CA THR A 177 -5.46 20.26 0.14
C THR A 177 -5.27 21.77 0.23
N ALA A 178 -5.03 22.43 -0.91
CA ALA A 178 -4.92 23.91 -0.94
C ALA A 178 -6.22 24.60 -0.57
N GLN A 179 -7.37 24.09 -1.00
CA GLN A 179 -8.69 24.61 -0.62
C GLN A 179 -8.89 24.49 0.90
N LEU A 180 -8.71 23.29 1.48
CA LEU A 180 -8.88 23.06 2.91
C LEU A 180 -7.91 23.89 3.77
N LYS A 181 -6.71 24.15 3.26
CA LYS A 181 -5.77 25.07 3.90
C LYS A 181 -6.33 26.47 4.01
N LEU A 182 -6.86 27.00 2.92
CA LEU A 182 -7.46 28.34 2.91
C LEU A 182 -8.69 28.43 3.81
N GLU A 183 -9.52 27.40 3.84
CA GLU A 183 -10.68 27.31 4.74
C GLU A 183 -10.26 27.31 6.22
N SER A 184 -9.20 26.57 6.57
CA SER A 184 -8.61 26.57 7.90
C SER A 184 -8.05 27.94 8.28
N GLU A 185 -7.28 28.58 7.39
CA GLU A 185 -6.72 29.92 7.61
C GLU A 185 -7.81 30.96 7.77
N ALA A 186 -8.92 30.89 7.01
CA ALA A 186 -10.07 31.77 7.15
C ALA A 186 -10.75 31.61 8.52
N ALA A 187 -10.92 30.38 8.99
CA ALA A 187 -11.50 30.10 10.30
C ALA A 187 -10.64 30.64 11.46
N VAL A 188 -9.32 30.51 11.34
CA VAL A 188 -8.36 31.08 12.30
C VAL A 188 -8.43 32.64 12.28
N THR A 189 -8.58 33.24 11.11
CA THR A 189 -8.73 34.69 10.97
C THR A 189 -9.99 35.19 11.67
N LEU A 190 -11.10 34.46 11.49
CA LEU A 190 -12.38 34.81 12.17
C LEU A 190 -12.26 34.63 13.69
N LEU A 191 -11.56 33.59 14.16
CA LEU A 191 -11.28 33.44 15.60
C LEU A 191 -10.49 34.62 16.15
N ASN A 192 -9.45 35.05 15.44
CA ASN A 192 -8.62 36.19 15.83
C ASN A 192 -9.44 37.49 15.83
N GLU A 193 -10.38 37.65 14.89
CA GLU A 193 -11.31 38.82 14.88
C GLU A 193 -12.17 38.83 16.14
N LEU A 194 -12.79 37.68 16.48
CA LEU A 194 -13.61 37.57 17.70
C LEU A 194 -12.80 37.81 18.97
N GLN A 195 -11.58 37.34 19.04
CA GLN A 195 -10.68 37.53 20.19
C GLN A 195 -10.20 39.00 20.30
N ALA A 196 -10.15 39.74 19.19
CA ALA A 196 -9.75 41.13 19.14
C ALA A 196 -10.90 42.09 19.47
N GLU A 197 -12.12 41.63 19.62
CA GLU A 197 -13.24 42.45 20.06
C GLU A 197 -13.09 42.91 21.53
N PRO A 198 -13.50 44.12 21.90
CA PRO A 198 -14.16 45.11 21.04
C PRO A 198 -13.17 45.94 20.23
N ARG A 199 -13.61 46.41 19.06
CA ARG A 199 -12.84 47.39 18.29
C ARG A 199 -12.64 48.66 19.10
N PRO A 200 -11.44 49.28 19.12
CA PRO A 200 -11.17 50.49 19.91
C PRO A 200 -12.13 51.65 19.58
N GLU A 201 -12.53 51.75 18.30
CA GLU A 201 -13.45 52.81 17.85
C GLU A 201 -14.85 52.62 18.45
N THR A 202 -15.37 51.38 18.49
CA THR A 202 -16.69 51.07 19.07
C THR A 202 -16.70 51.34 20.57
N LEU A 203 -15.61 50.98 21.27
CA LEU A 203 -15.47 51.28 22.69
C LEU A 203 -15.40 52.79 22.97
N THR A 204 -14.70 53.53 22.10
CA THR A 204 -14.62 55.02 22.22
C THR A 204 -15.98 55.67 22.02
N ILE A 205 -16.79 55.18 21.06
CA ILE A 205 -18.16 55.69 20.85
C ILE A 205 -19.03 55.41 22.09
N ALA A 206 -18.99 54.21 22.64
CA ALA A 206 -19.74 53.85 23.84
C ALA A 206 -19.30 54.68 25.05
N ALA A 207 -18.01 54.96 25.19
CA ALA A 207 -17.50 55.86 26.24
C ALA A 207 -17.99 57.30 26.08
N ALA A 208 -18.05 57.80 24.85
CA ALA A 208 -18.61 59.15 24.57
C ALA A 208 -20.10 59.23 24.91
N GLN A 209 -20.88 58.17 24.72
CA GLN A 209 -22.29 58.10 25.12
C GLN A 209 -22.46 58.19 26.64
N VAL A 210 -21.59 57.51 27.40
CA VAL A 210 -21.57 57.64 28.87
C VAL A 210 -21.25 59.08 29.28
N ALA A 211 -20.25 59.72 28.68
CA ALA A 211 -19.86 61.07 28.97
C ALA A 211 -21.01 62.10 28.66
N LEU A 212 -21.76 61.88 27.56
CA LEU A 212 -22.90 62.64 27.22
C LEU A 212 -24.03 62.52 28.26
N ALA A 213 -24.33 61.29 28.69
CA ALA A 213 -25.35 61.01 29.72
C ALA A 213 -24.94 61.59 31.10
N GLU A 214 -23.66 61.56 31.46
CA GLU A 214 -23.10 62.17 32.67
C GLU A 214 -23.27 63.74 32.64
N ALA A 215 -22.97 64.33 31.51
CA ALA A 215 -23.17 65.76 31.32
C ALA A 215 -24.65 66.14 31.44
N SER A 216 -25.56 65.32 30.88
CA SER A 216 -27.01 65.56 30.97
C SER A 216 -27.52 65.40 32.39
N LEU A 217 -27.05 64.41 33.14
CA LEU A 217 -27.36 64.22 34.56
C LEU A 217 -26.87 65.40 35.41
N LYS A 218 -25.63 65.85 35.15
CA LYS A 218 -25.07 67.03 35.84
C LYS A 218 -25.91 68.25 35.60
N LEU A 219 -26.30 68.53 34.34
CA LEU A 219 -27.17 69.67 34.01
C LEU A 219 -28.53 69.60 34.74
N GLY A 220 -29.14 68.39 34.75
CA GLY A 220 -30.43 68.21 35.47
C GLY A 220 -30.29 68.40 37.00
N ARG A 221 -29.19 67.87 37.60
CA ARG A 221 -28.90 68.09 39.02
C ARG A 221 -28.66 69.55 39.37
N ASP A 222 -27.80 70.21 38.59
CA ASP A 222 -27.52 71.64 38.80
C ASP A 222 -28.82 72.51 38.72
N ALA A 223 -29.75 72.16 37.82
CA ALA A 223 -31.05 72.80 37.72
C ALA A 223 -31.93 72.51 38.95
N TYR A 224 -32.08 71.22 39.31
CA TYR A 224 -32.88 70.85 40.48
C TYR A 224 -32.34 71.43 41.78
N ASP A 225 -31.03 71.43 42.01
CA ASP A 225 -30.37 71.95 43.21
C ASP A 225 -30.62 73.47 43.34
N LYS A 226 -30.61 74.25 42.23
CA LYS A 226 -30.94 75.65 42.20
C LYS A 226 -32.41 75.86 42.52
N ASP A 227 -33.30 75.14 41.91
CA ASP A 227 -34.74 75.23 42.14
C ASP A 227 -35.11 74.85 43.56
N ARG A 228 -34.52 73.82 44.11
CA ARG A 228 -34.65 73.36 45.49
C ARG A 228 -34.14 74.40 46.47
N ALA A 229 -32.94 74.96 46.28
CA ALA A 229 -32.38 75.98 47.11
C ALA A 229 -33.28 77.28 47.14
N ALA A 230 -33.85 77.67 46.00
CA ALA A 230 -34.78 78.74 45.92
C ALA A 230 -36.13 78.46 46.62
N TYR A 231 -36.66 77.24 46.51
CA TYR A 231 -37.89 76.81 47.21
C TYR A 231 -37.69 76.74 48.73
N ASP A 232 -36.53 76.25 49.21
CA ASP A 232 -36.16 76.16 50.62
C ASP A 232 -35.99 77.55 51.27
N LEU A 233 -35.62 78.58 50.47
CA LEU A 233 -35.52 79.96 50.94
C LEU A 233 -36.92 80.67 51.03
N ASP A 234 -37.77 80.52 50.00
CA ASP A 234 -39.15 80.97 49.99
C ASP A 234 -40.01 80.00 49.14
N PRO A 235 -40.94 79.24 49.78
CA PRO A 235 -41.81 78.32 49.09
C PRO A 235 -42.74 78.93 48.02
N ARG A 236 -42.82 80.27 48.00
CA ARG A 236 -43.57 81.05 46.97
C ARG A 236 -42.75 81.37 45.73
N SER A 237 -41.42 81.18 45.80
CA SER A 237 -40.49 81.56 44.71
C SER A 237 -40.60 80.62 43.52
N ILE A 238 -40.93 79.32 43.72
CA ILE A 238 -41.05 78.28 42.71
C ILE A 238 -42.31 77.47 42.94
N ILE A 239 -43.05 77.17 41.87
CA ILE A 239 -44.25 76.34 41.90
C ILE A 239 -43.76 74.86 42.16
N LYS A 240 -44.37 74.17 43.15
CA LYS A 240 -44.02 72.81 43.53
C LYS A 240 -43.95 71.83 42.32
N ASN A 241 -44.88 72.00 41.35
CA ASN A 241 -44.88 71.19 40.14
C ASN A 241 -43.60 71.38 39.30
N LEU A 242 -42.96 72.54 39.31
CA LEU A 242 -41.69 72.77 38.61
C LEU A 242 -40.54 72.03 39.31
N LEU A 243 -40.55 72.09 40.65
CA LEU A 243 -39.55 71.33 41.44
C LEU A 243 -39.72 69.82 41.25
N ASP A 244 -40.97 69.32 41.26
CA ASP A 244 -41.24 67.89 40.99
C ASP A 244 -40.83 67.51 39.56
N THR A 245 -41.06 68.36 38.55
CA THR A 245 -40.60 68.13 37.17
C THR A 245 -39.05 68.09 37.07
N ALA A 246 -38.36 68.98 37.81
CA ALA A 246 -36.92 69.00 37.86
C ALA A 246 -36.37 67.71 38.53
N ALA A 247 -37.03 67.21 39.60
CA ALA A 247 -36.69 65.95 40.23
C ALA A 247 -36.90 64.78 39.29
N ASP A 248 -38.01 64.75 38.55
CA ASP A 248 -38.27 63.70 37.54
C ASP A 248 -37.23 63.71 36.41
N THR A 249 -36.75 64.90 36.00
CA THR A 249 -35.68 65.05 35.03
C THR A 249 -34.37 64.44 35.51
N VAL A 250 -34.03 64.62 36.80
CA VAL A 250 -32.85 63.99 37.41
C VAL A 250 -33.00 62.46 37.44
N ILE A 251 -34.20 61.95 37.76
CA ILE A 251 -34.47 60.49 37.75
C ILE A 251 -34.32 59.95 36.34
N GLN A 252 -34.89 60.62 35.33
CA GLN A 252 -34.75 60.22 33.92
C GLN A 252 -33.29 60.23 33.45
N ALA A 253 -32.53 61.28 33.76
CA ALA A 253 -31.12 61.41 33.40
C ALA A 253 -30.26 60.37 34.13
N THR A 254 -30.61 60.02 35.37
CA THR A 254 -29.93 58.94 36.13
C THR A 254 -30.15 57.59 35.47
N ALA A 255 -31.41 57.29 35.06
CA ALA A 255 -31.72 56.04 34.36
C ALA A 255 -31.05 56.00 32.99
N ALA A 256 -31.00 57.13 32.25
CA ALA A 256 -30.28 57.19 30.97
C ALA A 256 -28.77 56.95 31.12
N LEU A 257 -28.15 57.46 32.17
CA LEU A 257 -26.75 57.21 32.49
C LEU A 257 -26.52 55.72 32.82
N ASP A 258 -27.39 55.06 33.58
CA ASP A 258 -27.26 53.63 33.91
C ASP A 258 -27.37 52.79 32.63
N VAL A 259 -28.28 53.10 31.73
CA VAL A 259 -28.38 52.44 30.42
C VAL A 259 -27.10 52.62 29.61
N ALA A 260 -26.56 53.84 29.51
CA ALA A 260 -25.33 54.12 28.78
C ALA A 260 -24.13 53.37 29.37
N ARG A 261 -24.04 53.30 30.69
CA ARG A 261 -22.97 52.52 31.37
C ARG A 261 -23.09 51.04 31.10
N ARG A 262 -24.28 50.45 31.18
CA ARG A 262 -24.47 49.04 30.88
C ARG A 262 -24.15 48.72 29.43
N GLN A 263 -24.49 49.64 28.50
CA GLN A 263 -24.12 49.48 27.10
C GLN A 263 -22.60 49.54 26.88
N TYR A 264 -21.90 50.43 27.60
CA TYR A 264 -20.46 50.50 27.59
C TYR A 264 -19.84 49.22 28.15
N ASP A 265 -20.33 48.71 29.29
CA ASP A 265 -19.86 47.49 29.91
C ASP A 265 -20.08 46.28 29.01
N LEU A 266 -21.21 46.17 28.33
CA LEU A 266 -21.51 45.15 27.34
C LEU A 266 -20.53 45.20 26.16
N THR A 267 -20.33 46.42 25.63
CA THR A 267 -19.35 46.61 24.54
C THR A 267 -17.93 46.25 24.97
N LYS A 268 -17.54 46.68 26.19
CA LYS A 268 -16.23 46.39 26.77
C LYS A 268 -16.00 44.90 27.02
N ALA A 269 -17.05 44.13 27.29
CA ALA A 269 -16.96 42.68 27.48
C ALA A 269 -16.52 41.95 26.22
N GLY A 270 -16.70 42.57 25.02
CA GLY A 270 -16.29 41.97 23.76
C GLY A 270 -17.14 40.78 23.35
N ALA A 271 -16.56 39.87 22.57
CA ALA A 271 -17.24 38.66 22.12
C ALA A 271 -17.51 37.72 23.31
N TRP A 272 -18.63 37.02 23.22
CA TRP A 272 -18.99 36.07 24.28
C TRP A 272 -18.04 34.88 24.30
N SER A 273 -17.60 34.48 25.48
CA SER A 273 -16.61 33.38 25.67
C SER A 273 -17.02 32.07 25.05
N TYR A 274 -18.34 31.77 24.96
CA TYR A 274 -18.85 30.57 24.29
C TYR A 274 -18.76 30.66 22.77
N ASP A 275 -18.91 31.88 22.19
CA ASP A 275 -18.74 32.07 20.75
C ASP A 275 -17.28 31.90 20.36
N ILE A 276 -16.34 32.45 21.17
CA ILE A 276 -14.91 32.24 21.00
C ILE A 276 -14.58 30.75 21.08
N ALA A 277 -15.05 30.04 22.12
CA ALA A 277 -14.80 28.64 22.31
C ALA A 277 -15.40 27.77 21.17
N ASN A 278 -16.55 28.17 20.63
CA ASN A 278 -17.16 27.48 19.50
C ASN A 278 -16.35 27.70 18.23
N GLN A 279 -15.93 28.94 17.96
CA GLN A 279 -15.10 29.26 16.80
C GLN A 279 -13.70 28.61 16.88
N GLU A 280 -13.13 28.50 18.09
CA GLU A 280 -11.88 27.77 18.32
C GLU A 280 -12.00 26.30 17.91
N LYS A 281 -13.09 25.63 18.31
CA LYS A 281 -13.36 24.25 17.90
C LYS A 281 -13.58 24.12 16.40
N GLN A 282 -14.26 25.10 15.80
CA GLN A 282 -14.47 25.15 14.35
C GLN A 282 -13.13 25.27 13.60
N ALA A 283 -12.27 26.19 14.02
CA ALA A 283 -10.94 26.37 13.44
C ALA A 283 -10.09 25.10 13.61
N ALA A 284 -10.13 24.48 14.79
CA ALA A 284 -9.42 23.22 15.04
C ALA A 284 -9.92 22.07 14.15
N ALA A 285 -11.24 21.97 13.93
CA ALA A 285 -11.82 20.93 13.06
C ALA A 285 -11.37 21.10 11.60
N LEU A 286 -11.36 22.32 11.08
CA LEU A 286 -10.88 22.61 9.72
C LEU A 286 -9.38 22.40 9.58
N GLN A 287 -8.60 22.71 10.62
CA GLN A 287 -7.18 22.42 10.66
C GLN A 287 -6.93 20.91 10.56
N GLN A 288 -7.68 20.09 11.31
CA GLN A 288 -7.58 18.63 11.22
C GLN A 288 -7.99 18.10 9.84
N ALA A 289 -8.99 18.69 9.20
CA ALA A 289 -9.37 18.33 7.84
C ALA A 289 -8.25 18.63 6.83
N TYR A 290 -7.61 19.80 6.95
CA TYR A 290 -6.42 20.12 6.15
C TYR A 290 -5.28 19.13 6.39
N GLU A 291 -4.95 18.83 7.63
CA GLU A 291 -3.88 17.88 7.98
C GLU A 291 -4.12 16.48 7.42
N ALA A 292 -5.37 16.00 7.48
CA ALA A 292 -5.75 14.73 6.88
C ALA A 292 -5.58 14.73 5.35
N ALA A 293 -6.01 15.80 4.68
CA ALA A 293 -5.83 15.95 3.24
C ALA A 293 -4.35 16.06 2.83
N ASN A 294 -3.53 16.73 3.65
CA ASN A 294 -2.10 16.83 3.43
C ASN A 294 -1.39 15.48 3.62
N ALA A 295 -1.76 14.72 4.65
CA ALA A 295 -1.24 13.37 4.86
C ALA A 295 -1.61 12.42 3.69
N LEU A 296 -2.80 12.58 3.12
CA LEU A 296 -3.17 11.85 1.91
C LEU A 296 -2.36 12.32 0.69
N LEU A 297 -2.10 13.61 0.54
CA LEU A 297 -1.28 14.16 -0.55
C LEU A 297 0.15 13.61 -0.52
N GLU A 298 0.74 13.43 0.66
CA GLU A 298 2.07 12.86 0.79
C GLU A 298 2.18 11.42 0.26
N LYS A 299 1.08 10.66 0.25
CA LYS A 299 1.03 9.28 -0.25
C LYS A 299 1.11 9.18 -1.77
N TYR A 300 0.90 10.27 -2.50
CA TYR A 300 1.09 10.33 -3.95
C TYR A 300 2.58 10.31 -4.36
N SER A 301 3.48 10.64 -3.43
CA SER A 301 4.92 10.45 -3.60
C SER A 301 5.36 9.24 -2.77
N VAL A 302 5.48 8.09 -3.42
CA VAL A 302 5.87 6.86 -2.72
C VAL A 302 7.37 6.86 -2.47
N LYS A 303 7.75 6.65 -1.21
CA LYS A 303 9.14 6.74 -0.73
C LYS A 303 9.63 5.39 -0.21
N ALA A 304 10.96 5.21 -0.25
CA ALA A 304 11.59 4.03 0.32
C ALA A 304 11.42 4.00 1.85
N PRO A 305 10.88 2.92 2.44
CA PRO A 305 10.69 2.83 3.88
C PRO A 305 12.00 2.61 4.65
N VAL A 306 13.00 2.01 4.01
CA VAL A 306 14.33 1.72 4.57
C VAL A 306 15.40 1.97 3.49
N GLU A 307 16.66 2.01 3.91
CA GLU A 307 17.77 2.00 2.96
C GLU A 307 17.95 0.60 2.36
N GLY A 308 18.43 0.54 1.12
CA GLY A 308 18.63 -0.72 0.42
C GLY A 308 18.90 -0.56 -1.07
N VAL A 309 18.76 -1.65 -1.80
CA VAL A 309 18.97 -1.69 -3.26
C VAL A 309 17.64 -2.00 -3.94
N VAL A 310 17.34 -1.28 -5.00
CA VAL A 310 16.18 -1.54 -5.87
C VAL A 310 16.46 -2.79 -6.70
N LEU A 311 15.63 -3.83 -6.54
CA LEU A 311 15.79 -5.10 -7.25
C LEU A 311 15.01 -5.15 -8.56
N ALA A 312 13.78 -4.62 -8.54
CA ALA A 312 12.93 -4.56 -9.72
C ALA A 312 12.04 -3.32 -9.68
N VAL A 313 11.72 -2.78 -10.85
CA VAL A 313 10.81 -1.64 -11.05
C VAL A 313 9.74 -2.05 -12.05
N ASN A 314 8.54 -2.33 -11.57
CA ASN A 314 7.36 -2.71 -12.37
C ASN A 314 6.45 -1.50 -12.66
N ALA A 315 7.01 -0.28 -12.55
CA ALA A 315 6.32 0.98 -12.75
C ALA A 315 6.75 1.62 -14.07
N ALA A 316 5.78 2.05 -14.88
CA ALA A 316 6.03 2.78 -16.11
C ALA A 316 5.33 4.14 -16.10
N VAL A 317 6.00 5.19 -16.58
CA VAL A 317 5.39 6.53 -16.70
C VAL A 317 4.19 6.46 -17.64
N GLY A 318 3.06 7.02 -17.20
CA GLY A 318 1.78 6.96 -17.91
C GLY A 318 0.95 5.70 -17.62
N GLY A 319 1.52 4.69 -16.93
CA GLY A 319 0.77 3.52 -16.46
C GLY A 319 -0.18 3.90 -15.33
N TYR A 320 -1.35 3.25 -15.27
CA TYR A 320 -2.29 3.40 -14.15
C TYR A 320 -2.04 2.33 -13.11
N VAL A 321 -1.92 2.74 -11.85
CA VAL A 321 -1.71 1.83 -10.73
C VAL A 321 -2.86 1.86 -9.74
N SER A 322 -3.10 0.73 -9.11
CA SER A 322 -4.04 0.59 -8.00
C SER A 322 -3.29 0.41 -6.67
N SER A 323 -3.98 0.53 -5.55
CA SER A 323 -3.42 0.22 -4.23
C SER A 323 -2.97 -1.25 -4.07
N GLN A 324 -3.38 -2.14 -4.97
CA GLN A 324 -2.93 -3.53 -5.01
C GLN A 324 -1.66 -3.74 -5.85
N GLY A 325 -1.20 -2.72 -6.56
CA GLY A 325 -0.05 -2.77 -7.47
C GLY A 325 -0.45 -2.75 -8.94
N ASN A 326 0.46 -3.25 -9.78
CA ASN A 326 0.25 -3.39 -11.22
C ASN A 326 -0.28 -4.80 -11.53
N TYR A 327 -1.37 -4.90 -12.32
CA TYR A 327 -1.90 -6.21 -12.71
C TYR A 327 -1.06 -6.81 -13.83
N ASP A 328 -0.46 -7.97 -13.57
CA ASP A 328 0.24 -8.74 -14.59
C ASP A 328 -0.67 -9.78 -15.24
N THR A 329 -0.85 -9.66 -16.55
CA THR A 329 -1.70 -10.55 -17.34
C THR A 329 -1.14 -11.96 -17.51
N TYR A 330 0.18 -12.17 -17.27
CA TYR A 330 0.80 -13.49 -17.40
C TYR A 330 0.64 -14.31 -16.14
N THR A 331 0.79 -13.67 -14.97
CA THR A 331 0.68 -14.34 -13.68
C THR A 331 -0.74 -14.29 -13.11
N GLU A 332 -1.61 -13.46 -13.68
CA GLU A 332 -2.95 -13.14 -13.16
C GLU A 332 -2.93 -12.64 -11.71
N LEU A 333 -1.83 -11.99 -11.33
CA LEU A 333 -1.59 -11.46 -9.98
C LEU A 333 -1.28 -9.97 -10.05
N PHE A 334 -1.30 -9.33 -8.88
CA PHE A 334 -0.85 -7.96 -8.73
C PHE A 334 0.61 -7.96 -8.27
N ASP A 335 1.47 -7.35 -9.07
CA ASP A 335 2.87 -7.18 -8.75
C ASP A 335 3.13 -5.88 -8.00
N PRO A 336 4.08 -5.88 -7.03
CA PRO A 336 4.54 -4.65 -6.40
C PRO A 336 5.19 -3.74 -7.44
N LEU A 337 5.02 -2.42 -7.28
CA LEU A 337 5.62 -1.47 -8.22
C LEU A 337 7.14 -1.41 -8.12
N VAL A 338 7.66 -1.56 -6.92
CA VAL A 338 9.10 -1.62 -6.68
C VAL A 338 9.38 -2.74 -5.70
N VAL A 339 10.36 -3.57 -6.01
CA VAL A 339 10.91 -4.58 -5.11
C VAL A 339 12.27 -4.09 -4.62
N MET A 340 12.48 -4.06 -3.32
CA MET A 340 13.74 -3.64 -2.70
C MET A 340 14.31 -4.73 -1.82
N SER A 341 15.63 -4.79 -1.75
CA SER A 341 16.36 -5.49 -0.68
C SER A 341 16.76 -4.52 0.42
N GLY A 342 17.14 -5.05 1.58
CA GLY A 342 17.93 -4.30 2.55
C GLY A 342 19.36 -4.01 2.06
N PRO A 343 20.22 -3.45 2.93
CA PRO A 343 21.65 -3.33 2.65
C PRO A 343 22.23 -4.67 2.22
N GLN A 344 23.11 -4.70 1.21
CA GLN A 344 23.63 -5.93 0.61
C GLN A 344 25.05 -6.30 1.07
N ASP A 345 25.54 -5.74 2.17
CA ASP A 345 26.85 -6.12 2.74
C ASP A 345 26.82 -7.57 3.24
N TYR A 346 25.73 -7.94 3.85
CA TYR A 346 25.39 -9.32 4.24
C TYR A 346 24.15 -9.78 3.50
N MET A 347 24.07 -11.08 3.24
CA MET A 347 22.91 -11.74 2.65
C MET A 347 22.59 -12.99 3.43
N ASP A 348 21.33 -13.34 3.49
CA ASP A 348 20.87 -14.58 4.11
C ASP A 348 20.66 -15.66 3.04
N VAL A 349 20.81 -16.91 3.44
CA VAL A 349 20.45 -18.08 2.64
C VAL A 349 19.44 -18.88 3.44
N ARG A 350 18.23 -18.96 2.92
CA ARG A 350 17.18 -19.82 3.48
C ARG A 350 17.29 -21.21 2.88
N CYS A 351 17.72 -22.17 3.68
CA CYS A 351 17.88 -23.55 3.29
C CYS A 351 16.65 -24.35 3.66
N TYR A 352 16.10 -25.09 2.72
CA TYR A 352 14.91 -25.92 2.92
C TYR A 352 15.34 -27.36 3.21
N VAL A 353 15.41 -27.72 4.49
CA VAL A 353 15.80 -29.06 4.94
C VAL A 353 14.57 -29.95 4.99
N ASP A 354 14.59 -31.08 4.30
CA ASP A 354 13.50 -32.07 4.30
C ASP A 354 13.22 -32.58 5.73
N GLU A 355 11.93 -32.71 6.09
CA GLU A 355 11.47 -33.09 7.43
C GLU A 355 12.15 -34.39 7.93
N ILE A 356 12.36 -35.36 7.05
CA ILE A 356 13.03 -36.65 7.39
C ILE A 356 14.49 -36.45 7.82
N LEU A 357 15.13 -35.35 7.42
CA LEU A 357 16.54 -35.05 7.74
C LEU A 357 16.68 -34.14 8.95
N VAL A 358 15.57 -33.56 9.47
CA VAL A 358 15.61 -32.63 10.60
C VAL A 358 16.22 -33.22 11.85
N THR A 359 16.00 -34.53 12.10
CA THR A 359 16.60 -35.24 13.24
C THR A 359 18.11 -35.37 13.14
N ARG A 360 18.68 -35.23 11.95
CA ARG A 360 20.14 -35.31 11.68
C ARG A 360 20.81 -33.96 11.75
N LEU A 361 20.05 -32.86 11.92
CA LEU A 361 20.60 -31.51 12.07
C LEU A 361 21.50 -31.47 13.33
N PRO A 362 22.74 -31.00 13.21
CA PRO A 362 23.61 -30.79 14.37
C PRO A 362 22.98 -29.77 15.35
N SER A 363 23.38 -29.85 16.62
CA SER A 363 22.97 -28.82 17.59
C SER A 363 23.45 -27.46 17.13
N LYS A 364 22.66 -26.41 17.48
CA LYS A 364 22.85 -25.01 17.01
C LYS A 364 24.31 -24.51 17.09
N TRP A 365 25.07 -24.95 18.10
CA TRP A 365 26.45 -24.52 18.33
C TRP A 365 27.51 -25.28 17.48
N HIS A 366 27.10 -26.33 16.80
CA HIS A 366 27.99 -27.18 16.01
C HIS A 366 27.62 -27.22 14.52
N ILE A 367 26.64 -26.38 14.11
CA ILE A 367 26.28 -26.28 12.70
C ILE A 367 27.37 -25.53 11.94
N GLN A 368 27.84 -26.14 10.86
CA GLN A 368 28.70 -25.53 9.86
C GLN A 368 28.03 -25.80 8.49
N ALA A 369 27.99 -24.77 7.65
CA ALA A 369 27.43 -24.93 6.31
C ALA A 369 28.31 -24.24 5.27
N GLU A 370 28.25 -24.77 4.06
CA GLU A 370 28.93 -24.24 2.88
C GLU A 370 27.89 -24.19 1.76
N MET A 371 27.79 -23.09 1.05
CA MET A 371 26.99 -23.00 -0.16
C MET A 371 27.89 -23.07 -1.38
N GLN A 372 27.38 -23.66 -2.43
CA GLN A 372 27.97 -23.64 -3.77
C GLN A 372 26.96 -22.98 -4.71
N ILE A 373 27.43 -22.01 -5.48
CA ILE A 373 26.59 -21.36 -6.50
C ILE A 373 26.36 -22.36 -7.62
N THR A 374 25.09 -22.70 -7.87
CA THR A 374 24.69 -23.71 -8.87
C THR A 374 25.31 -23.41 -10.24
N GLY A 375 26.00 -24.40 -10.81
CA GLY A 375 26.69 -24.28 -12.10
C GLY A 375 28.07 -23.65 -12.05
N THR A 376 28.61 -23.33 -10.87
CA THR A 376 29.95 -22.77 -10.67
C THR A 376 30.75 -23.63 -9.66
N ASP A 377 32.06 -23.40 -9.59
CA ASP A 377 32.94 -23.99 -8.57
C ASP A 377 33.12 -23.06 -7.34
N ILE A 378 32.32 -21.97 -7.26
CA ILE A 378 32.42 -20.97 -6.17
C ILE A 378 31.74 -21.50 -4.91
N LYS A 379 32.52 -21.61 -3.84
CA LYS A 379 32.11 -22.07 -2.53
C LYS A 379 32.22 -20.94 -1.52
N ILE A 380 31.18 -20.76 -0.73
CA ILE A 380 31.09 -19.68 0.26
C ILE A 380 30.70 -20.30 1.61
N PRO A 381 31.51 -20.09 2.66
CA PRO A 381 31.16 -20.53 4.00
C PRO A 381 29.97 -19.75 4.53
N LEU A 382 29.08 -20.42 5.26
CA LEU A 382 27.86 -19.86 5.81
C LEU A 382 27.91 -19.86 7.33
N GLU A 383 27.44 -18.77 7.93
CA GLU A 383 27.24 -18.64 9.36
C GLU A 383 25.78 -18.97 9.73
N PHE A 384 25.58 -19.82 10.74
CA PHE A 384 24.24 -20.16 11.21
C PHE A 384 23.59 -18.97 11.91
N VAL A 385 22.38 -18.58 11.51
CA VAL A 385 21.58 -17.51 12.14
C VAL A 385 20.50 -18.10 13.03
N ARG A 386 19.55 -18.84 12.42
CA ARG A 386 18.40 -19.39 13.13
C ARG A 386 17.73 -20.52 12.35
N VAL A 387 16.94 -21.31 13.06
CA VAL A 387 15.96 -22.21 12.48
C VAL A 387 14.60 -21.54 12.59
N GLN A 388 13.84 -21.54 11.51
CA GLN A 388 12.43 -21.13 11.54
C GLN A 388 11.61 -22.33 12.06
N PRO A 389 11.03 -22.26 13.26
CA PRO A 389 10.41 -23.43 13.92
C PRO A 389 9.02 -23.74 13.36
N TYR A 390 8.89 -23.79 12.04
CA TYR A 390 7.64 -24.08 11.35
C TYR A 390 7.92 -24.89 10.08
N VAL A 391 7.39 -26.10 10.01
CA VAL A 391 7.54 -27.00 8.87
C VAL A 391 6.43 -26.68 7.87
N SER A 392 6.79 -26.30 6.65
CA SER A 392 5.87 -25.96 5.58
C SER A 392 5.99 -26.90 4.39
N PRO A 393 4.95 -27.01 3.54
CA PRO A 393 5.09 -27.71 2.26
C PRO A 393 6.17 -27.03 1.39
N LYS A 394 6.90 -27.82 0.59
CA LYS A 394 7.95 -27.32 -0.31
C LYS A 394 7.36 -26.64 -1.57
N ILE A 395 6.56 -25.60 -1.39
CA ILE A 395 5.87 -24.90 -2.50
C ILE A 395 6.78 -23.84 -3.14
N GLU A 396 7.67 -23.25 -2.34
CA GLU A 396 8.39 -22.02 -2.71
C GLU A 396 9.48 -22.23 -3.78
N LEU A 397 9.91 -23.44 -4.01
CA LEU A 397 10.97 -23.74 -4.99
C LEU A 397 10.43 -24.06 -6.39
N SER A 398 9.16 -24.48 -6.52
CA SER A 398 8.57 -24.85 -7.81
C SER A 398 7.86 -23.69 -8.50
N ASN A 399 7.50 -22.64 -7.76
CA ASN A 399 6.65 -21.50 -8.19
C ASN A 399 5.34 -21.93 -8.88
N GLN A 400 4.92 -23.18 -8.71
CA GLN A 400 3.69 -23.73 -9.26
C GLN A 400 2.67 -23.96 -8.15
N LYS A 401 1.62 -23.17 -8.13
CA LYS A 401 0.51 -23.28 -7.15
C LYS A 401 -0.25 -24.62 -7.21
N GLN A 402 -0.03 -25.43 -8.23
CA GLN A 402 -0.79 -26.67 -8.47
C GLN A 402 -0.01 -27.95 -8.11
N GLU A 403 1.29 -27.89 -7.90
CA GLU A 403 2.08 -29.06 -7.52
C GLU A 403 2.03 -29.25 -6.00
N GLN A 404 1.05 -29.99 -5.52
CA GLN A 404 1.02 -30.46 -4.14
C GLN A 404 2.03 -31.61 -3.98
N VAL A 405 3.29 -31.25 -3.82
CA VAL A 405 4.31 -32.21 -3.43
C VAL A 405 4.19 -32.41 -1.92
N ASP A 406 3.93 -33.64 -1.49
CA ASP A 406 3.77 -34.01 -0.07
C ASP A 406 5.09 -34.02 0.72
N LEU A 407 6.05 -33.19 0.27
CA LEU A 407 7.33 -32.96 0.92
C LEU A 407 7.24 -31.75 1.83
N ARG A 408 7.54 -31.97 3.10
CA ARG A 408 7.62 -30.90 4.11
C ARG A 408 9.06 -30.55 4.40
N VAL A 409 9.30 -29.25 4.59
CA VAL A 409 10.64 -28.71 4.81
C VAL A 409 10.69 -27.82 6.03
N LEU A 410 11.82 -27.87 6.72
CA LEU A 410 12.15 -26.94 7.81
C LEU A 410 13.13 -25.88 7.27
N PRO A 411 12.77 -24.59 7.27
CA PRO A 411 13.69 -23.55 6.85
C PRO A 411 14.78 -23.30 7.90
N VAL A 412 16.04 -23.37 7.45
CA VAL A 412 17.22 -23.02 8.25
C VAL A 412 17.90 -21.84 7.60
N ILE A 413 18.14 -20.79 8.34
CA ILE A 413 18.66 -19.52 7.82
C ILE A 413 20.12 -19.39 8.21
N PHE A 414 20.93 -19.15 7.20
CA PHE A 414 22.35 -18.87 7.30
C PHE A 414 22.63 -17.49 6.75
N ARG A 415 23.77 -16.90 7.11
CA ARG A 415 24.26 -15.61 6.65
C ARG A 415 25.63 -15.76 6.05
N PHE A 416 25.91 -14.90 5.07
CA PHE A 416 27.26 -14.76 4.51
C PHE A 416 27.52 -13.30 4.14
N GLN A 417 28.80 -12.92 4.08
CA GLN A 417 29.21 -11.62 3.58
C GLN A 417 29.29 -11.68 2.06
N LYS A 418 28.59 -10.75 1.37
CA LYS A 418 28.48 -10.79 -0.10
C LYS A 418 29.82 -10.60 -0.78
N GLN A 419 30.71 -9.72 -0.27
CA GLN A 419 31.98 -9.37 -0.90
C GLN A 419 31.80 -9.19 -2.43
N ASP A 420 32.71 -9.77 -3.23
CA ASP A 420 32.66 -9.73 -4.70
C ASP A 420 31.93 -10.96 -5.31
N ALA A 421 31.16 -11.70 -4.51
CA ALA A 421 30.42 -12.86 -5.02
C ALA A 421 29.31 -12.41 -5.97
N PRO A 422 29.25 -12.97 -7.21
CA PRO A 422 28.23 -12.60 -8.19
C PRO A 422 26.92 -13.30 -7.88
N VAL A 423 26.28 -12.89 -6.80
CA VAL A 423 25.03 -13.48 -6.30
C VAL A 423 23.94 -12.43 -6.17
N TYR A 424 22.71 -12.86 -6.38
CA TYR A 424 21.52 -11.99 -6.38
C TYR A 424 20.43 -12.56 -5.46
N PRO A 425 19.64 -11.72 -4.79
CA PRO A 425 18.44 -12.16 -4.08
C PRO A 425 17.51 -12.94 -5.02
N GLY A 426 16.95 -14.05 -4.52
CA GLY A 426 16.11 -14.96 -5.31
C GLY A 426 16.89 -16.06 -6.05
N GLN A 427 18.22 -16.01 -6.05
CA GLN A 427 19.04 -17.04 -6.70
C GLN A 427 19.06 -18.32 -5.86
N MET A 428 18.93 -19.48 -6.55
CA MET A 428 19.05 -20.79 -5.92
C MET A 428 20.52 -21.21 -5.79
N VAL A 429 20.84 -21.84 -4.67
CA VAL A 429 22.18 -22.34 -4.35
C VAL A 429 22.09 -23.73 -3.72
N ASP A 430 23.15 -24.49 -3.89
CA ASP A 430 23.31 -25.82 -3.28
C ASP A 430 23.98 -25.63 -1.91
N VAL A 431 23.34 -26.09 -0.84
CA VAL A 431 23.87 -25.95 0.53
C VAL A 431 24.13 -27.29 1.16
N PHE A 432 25.32 -27.45 1.75
CA PHE A 432 25.70 -28.58 2.54
C PHE A 432 25.81 -28.19 4.00
N ILE A 433 25.02 -28.85 4.84
CA ILE A 433 24.96 -28.58 6.28
C ILE A 433 25.66 -29.75 7.00
N GLY A 434 26.75 -29.47 7.66
CA GLY A 434 27.56 -30.46 8.38
C GLY A 434 27.79 -30.06 9.83
N GLN A 435 28.60 -30.88 10.50
CA GLN A 435 29.02 -30.67 11.89
C GLN A 435 30.40 -30.02 11.95
N LYS A 436 30.55 -28.96 12.77
CA LYS A 436 31.85 -28.31 13.00
C LYS A 436 32.81 -29.32 13.65
N GLY A 437 33.97 -29.56 13.03
CA GLY A 437 34.99 -30.48 13.53
C GLY A 437 34.95 -31.88 12.91
N ALA A 438 33.99 -32.22 12.08
CA ALA A 438 34.05 -33.38 11.19
C ALA A 438 34.83 -32.97 9.93
N THR A 439 36.16 -32.92 10.01
CA THR A 439 37.02 -32.81 8.82
C THR A 439 37.06 -34.19 8.15
N PRO A 440 37.04 -34.29 6.80
CA PRO A 440 37.09 -35.56 6.09
C PRO A 440 38.36 -36.35 6.33
#